data_e46b99acabee4ceaf3e7aa18b06a9d2f
#
_entry.id   e46b99acabee4ceaf3e7aa18b06a9d2f
#
_cell.length_a   1.000
_cell.length_b   1.000
_cell.length_c   1.000
_cell.angle_alpha   90.00
_cell.angle_beta   90.00
_cell.angle_gamma   90.00
#
_symmetry.space_group_name_H-M   'P 1'
#
loop_
_entity.id
_entity.type
_entity.pdbx_description
1 polymer ?
#
loop_
_entity_poly.entity_id
_entity_poly.type
_entity_poly.pdbx_seq_one_letter_code
_entity_poly.pdbx_strand_id
1 'polypeptide(L)'
;MTIVELIVSREIDAVIIFESANVIAFADHDPINFGHLLIAPTFPYENFIDVPELVFIEINEVVRDLYRRLDSKFNPDGISFIQNNGKFNDLGHYHLHIFPRFDGDKFGWQSSNLGIQNINDLRKSLEGL
;
A
#
# COMPACT_ATOMS: atom_id res chain seq x y z
N MET A 1 -20.60 -2.70 1.92
CA MET A 1 -19.34 -3.44 2.16
C MET A 1 -18.27 -2.95 1.20
N THR A 2 -17.05 -2.90 1.66
CA THR A 2 -15.90 -2.55 0.81
C THR A 2 -15.54 -3.71 -0.12
N ILE A 3 -14.76 -3.41 -1.16
CA ILE A 3 -14.23 -4.46 -2.05
C ILE A 3 -13.40 -5.48 -1.28
N VAL A 4 -12.62 -5.04 -0.30
CA VAL A 4 -11.81 -5.94 0.54
C VAL A 4 -12.71 -6.92 1.31
N GLU A 5 -13.79 -6.43 1.92
CA GLU A 5 -14.75 -7.31 2.60
C GLU A 5 -15.41 -8.31 1.65
N LEU A 6 -15.74 -7.88 0.44
CA LEU A 6 -16.31 -8.75 -0.59
C LEU A 6 -15.32 -9.83 -1.05
N ILE A 7 -14.02 -9.52 -1.08
CA ILE A 7 -12.97 -10.51 -1.36
C ILE A 7 -12.84 -11.48 -0.18
N VAL A 8 -12.82 -10.98 1.04
CA VAL A 8 -12.75 -11.82 2.26
C VAL A 8 -13.92 -12.80 2.31
N SER A 9 -15.12 -12.37 1.97
CA SER A 9 -16.32 -13.22 1.94
C SER A 9 -16.44 -14.10 0.68
N ARG A 10 -15.52 -13.96 -0.29
CA ARG A 10 -15.54 -14.68 -1.58
C ARG A 10 -16.71 -14.30 -2.49
N GLU A 11 -17.34 -13.17 -2.27
CA GLU A 11 -18.36 -12.63 -3.19
C GLU A 11 -17.73 -12.02 -4.43
N ILE A 12 -16.46 -11.56 -4.32
CA ILE A 12 -15.64 -11.13 -5.44
C ILE A 12 -14.40 -12.04 -5.50
N ASP A 13 -14.08 -12.54 -6.69
CA ASP A 13 -12.90 -13.35 -6.91
C ASP A 13 -11.63 -12.49 -6.94
N ALA A 14 -10.55 -13.02 -6.40
CA ALA A 14 -9.24 -12.38 -6.40
C ALA A 14 -8.13 -13.42 -6.23
N VAL A 15 -6.93 -13.07 -6.63
CA VAL A 15 -5.76 -13.91 -6.38
C VAL A 15 -5.22 -13.59 -4.99
N ILE A 16 -5.64 -14.40 -4.02
CA ILE A 16 -5.25 -14.22 -2.61
C ILE A 16 -3.91 -14.91 -2.39
N ILE A 17 -2.95 -14.15 -1.86
CA ILE A 17 -1.58 -14.61 -1.60
C ILE A 17 -1.40 -14.99 -0.13
N PHE A 18 -2.09 -14.29 0.77
CA PHE A 18 -2.06 -14.53 2.21
C PHE A 18 -3.39 -14.16 2.82
N GLU A 19 -3.82 -14.92 3.82
CA GLU A 19 -5.01 -14.58 4.61
C GLU A 19 -4.86 -15.10 6.02
N SER A 20 -5.18 -14.25 7.00
CA SER A 20 -5.35 -14.59 8.40
C SER A 20 -6.68 -14.04 8.90
N ALA A 21 -6.95 -14.17 10.19
CA ALA A 21 -8.15 -13.57 10.78
C ALA A 21 -8.18 -12.05 10.61
N ASN A 22 -7.03 -11.39 10.65
CA ASN A 22 -6.93 -9.92 10.69
C ASN A 22 -6.34 -9.27 9.44
N VAL A 23 -5.66 -10.03 8.58
CA VAL A 23 -4.93 -9.49 7.43
C VAL A 23 -5.17 -10.33 6.19
N ILE A 24 -5.32 -9.66 5.05
CA ILE A 24 -5.41 -10.29 3.73
C ILE A 24 -4.46 -9.59 2.77
N ALA A 25 -3.82 -10.38 1.91
CA ALA A 25 -3.01 -9.86 0.80
C ALA A 25 -3.46 -10.52 -0.50
N PHE A 26 -3.68 -9.71 -1.53
CA PHE A 26 -4.17 -10.17 -2.82
C PHE A 26 -3.57 -9.34 -3.95
N ALA A 27 -3.58 -9.90 -5.15
CA ALA A 27 -3.06 -9.23 -6.33
C ALA A 27 -3.94 -8.04 -6.73
N ASP A 28 -3.29 -6.92 -7.08
CA ASP A 28 -3.98 -5.82 -7.75
C ASP A 28 -4.29 -6.26 -9.19
N HIS A 29 -5.59 -6.20 -9.59
CA HIS A 29 -5.99 -6.61 -10.93
C HIS A 29 -5.65 -5.57 -12.02
N ASP A 30 -5.28 -4.36 -11.60
CA ASP A 30 -4.78 -3.30 -12.49
C ASP A 30 -3.38 -2.89 -12.04
N PRO A 31 -2.38 -3.78 -12.18
CA PRO A 31 -1.09 -3.61 -11.55
C PRO A 31 -0.24 -2.52 -12.19
N ILE A 32 0.53 -1.81 -11.36
CA ILE A 32 1.57 -0.89 -11.84
C ILE A 32 2.67 -1.69 -12.54
N ASN A 33 3.08 -2.81 -11.93
CA ASN A 33 4.01 -3.79 -12.50
C ASN A 33 3.58 -5.19 -12.07
N PHE A 34 4.08 -6.24 -12.71
CA PHE A 34 3.85 -7.61 -12.25
C PHE A 34 4.31 -7.77 -10.80
N GLY A 35 3.51 -8.47 -10.00
CA GLY A 35 3.79 -8.65 -8.59
C GLY A 35 3.21 -7.58 -7.69
N HIS A 36 2.41 -6.67 -8.21
CA HIS A 36 1.71 -5.64 -7.44
C HIS A 36 0.65 -6.29 -6.54
N LEU A 37 0.84 -6.17 -5.23
CA LEU A 37 -0.05 -6.70 -4.21
C LEU A 37 -0.67 -5.59 -3.39
N LEU A 38 -1.86 -5.85 -2.87
CA LEU A 38 -2.52 -5.05 -1.85
C LEU A 38 -2.52 -5.83 -0.54
N ILE A 39 -2.17 -5.17 0.55
CA ILE A 39 -2.20 -5.75 1.89
C ILE A 39 -3.14 -4.90 2.73
N ALA A 40 -4.15 -5.52 3.31
CA ALA A 40 -5.22 -4.83 4.02
C ALA A 40 -5.63 -5.60 5.28
N PRO A 41 -6.17 -4.89 6.29
CA PRO A 41 -6.88 -5.57 7.36
C PRO A 41 -8.17 -6.17 6.80
N THR A 42 -8.62 -7.27 7.40
CA THR A 42 -9.91 -7.88 7.02
C THR A 42 -11.10 -7.06 7.49
N PHE A 43 -10.92 -6.33 8.59
CA PHE A 43 -11.93 -5.38 9.10
C PHE A 43 -11.81 -4.03 8.35
N PRO A 44 -12.94 -3.34 8.07
CA PRO A 44 -12.95 -2.14 7.21
C PRO A 44 -12.53 -0.86 7.93
N TYR A 45 -11.33 -0.82 8.49
CA TYR A 45 -10.72 0.45 8.90
C TYR A 45 -10.47 1.28 7.65
N GLU A 46 -10.88 2.54 7.66
CA GLU A 46 -10.80 3.36 6.45
C GLU A 46 -9.40 3.94 6.23
N ASN A 47 -8.87 4.62 7.23
CA ASN A 47 -7.61 5.36 7.11
C ASN A 47 -6.52 4.77 8.01
N PHE A 48 -5.28 5.18 7.75
CA PHE A 48 -4.11 4.81 8.55
C PHE A 48 -4.35 4.99 10.06
N ILE A 49 -4.93 6.13 10.44
CA ILE A 49 -5.15 6.48 11.85
C ILE A 49 -6.18 5.57 12.54
N ASP A 50 -7.03 4.91 11.77
CA ASP A 50 -8.11 4.07 12.31
C ASP A 50 -7.65 2.64 12.61
N VAL A 51 -6.53 2.20 12.03
CA VAL A 51 -6.05 0.83 12.17
C VAL A 51 -5.41 0.63 13.55
N PRO A 52 -5.86 -0.36 14.35
CA PRO A 52 -5.24 -0.64 15.64
C PRO A 52 -3.76 -1.03 15.51
N GLU A 53 -2.97 -0.65 16.50
CA GLU A 53 -1.52 -0.91 16.50
C GLU A 53 -1.19 -2.40 16.35
N LEU A 54 -1.91 -3.29 17.02
CA LEU A 54 -1.69 -4.74 16.92
C LEU A 54 -1.93 -5.26 15.51
N VAL A 55 -2.90 -4.68 14.81
CA VAL A 55 -3.17 -5.04 13.40
C VAL A 55 -2.04 -4.53 12.50
N PHE A 56 -1.48 -3.36 12.76
CA PHE A 56 -0.31 -2.86 12.05
C PHE A 56 0.91 -3.76 12.23
N ILE A 57 1.13 -4.29 13.42
CA ILE A 57 2.23 -5.23 13.68
C ILE A 57 2.07 -6.46 12.77
N GLU A 58 0.87 -7.03 12.70
CA GLU A 58 0.60 -8.18 11.84
C GLU A 58 0.74 -7.84 10.35
N ILE A 59 0.20 -6.69 9.92
CA ILE A 59 0.38 -6.20 8.55
C ILE A 59 1.87 -6.09 8.21
N ASN A 60 2.66 -5.51 9.11
CA ASN A 60 4.10 -5.32 8.88
C ASN A 60 4.84 -6.66 8.74
N GLU A 61 4.47 -7.67 9.50
CA GLU A 61 5.04 -9.02 9.37
C GLU A 61 4.72 -9.62 8.00
N VAL A 62 3.47 -9.50 7.56
CA VAL A 62 3.04 -9.96 6.24
C VAL A 62 3.78 -9.21 5.13
N VAL A 63 3.88 -7.89 5.25
CA VAL A 63 4.60 -7.05 4.27
C VAL A 63 6.06 -7.48 4.14
N ARG A 64 6.75 -7.74 5.25
CA ARG A 64 8.16 -8.16 5.23
C ARG A 64 8.35 -9.52 4.57
N ASP A 65 7.45 -10.46 4.82
CA ASP A 65 7.48 -11.76 4.17
C ASP A 65 7.23 -11.64 2.66
N LEU A 66 6.20 -10.90 2.27
CA LEU A 66 5.88 -10.68 0.86
C LEU A 66 6.97 -9.90 0.12
N TYR A 67 7.60 -8.93 0.78
CA TYR A 67 8.76 -8.22 0.24
C TYR A 67 9.85 -9.21 -0.20
N ARG A 68 10.24 -10.11 0.70
CA ARG A 68 11.28 -11.09 0.40
C ARG A 68 10.87 -12.03 -0.74
N ARG A 69 9.62 -12.44 -0.77
CA ARG A 69 9.08 -13.33 -1.81
C ARG A 69 9.02 -12.64 -3.17
N LEU A 70 8.60 -11.39 -3.21
CA LEU A 70 8.60 -10.59 -4.44
C LEU A 70 10.01 -10.34 -4.96
N ASP A 71 10.93 -10.00 -4.06
CA ASP A 71 12.33 -9.77 -4.38
C ASP A 71 12.97 -11.03 -4.99
N SER A 72 12.74 -12.18 -4.38
CA SER A 72 13.26 -13.46 -4.86
C SER A 72 12.66 -13.88 -6.20
N LYS A 73 11.35 -13.70 -6.36
CA LYS A 73 10.63 -14.18 -7.55
C LYS A 73 10.90 -13.32 -8.78
N PHE A 74 10.85 -12.00 -8.65
CA PHE A 74 10.91 -11.07 -9.78
C PHE A 74 12.27 -10.45 -9.99
N ASN A 75 13.19 -10.57 -9.02
CA ASN A 75 14.51 -9.95 -9.07
C ASN A 75 14.45 -8.48 -9.54
N PRO A 76 13.66 -7.64 -8.89
CA PRO A 76 13.46 -6.27 -9.32
C PRO A 76 14.65 -5.38 -9.00
N ASP A 77 14.69 -4.19 -9.62
CA ASP A 77 15.66 -3.15 -9.28
C ASP A 77 15.35 -2.45 -7.95
N GLY A 78 14.11 -2.58 -7.49
CA GLY A 78 13.65 -2.05 -6.21
C GLY A 78 12.21 -2.44 -5.94
N ILE A 79 11.70 -2.04 -4.77
CA ILE A 79 10.31 -2.26 -4.38
C ILE A 79 9.76 -0.95 -3.84
N SER A 80 8.56 -0.59 -4.27
CA SER A 80 7.88 0.62 -3.80
C SER A 80 6.63 0.28 -3.01
N PHE A 81 6.28 1.19 -2.10
CA PHE A 81 5.07 1.14 -1.30
C PHE A 81 4.27 2.41 -1.51
N ILE A 82 2.95 2.29 -1.56
CA ILE A 82 2.04 3.44 -1.55
C ILE A 82 0.87 3.11 -0.63
N GLN A 83 0.50 4.08 0.21
CA GLN A 83 -0.70 4.02 1.02
C GLN A 83 -1.37 5.39 0.98
N ASN A 84 -2.66 5.42 0.70
CA ASN A 84 -3.43 6.65 0.57
C ASN A 84 -4.53 6.74 1.62
N ASN A 85 -4.78 7.95 2.09
CA ASN A 85 -5.82 8.26 3.07
C ASN A 85 -6.79 9.31 2.55
N GLY A 86 -7.94 9.39 3.18
CA GLY A 86 -8.96 10.37 2.86
C GLY A 86 -9.44 10.22 1.42
N LYS A 87 -9.56 11.34 0.74
CA LYS A 87 -10.05 11.42 -0.63
C LYS A 87 -9.27 10.55 -1.64
N PHE A 88 -8.00 10.27 -1.37
CA PHE A 88 -7.14 9.49 -2.27
C PHE A 88 -7.17 7.99 -1.99
N ASN A 89 -7.90 7.56 -0.95
CA ASN A 89 -8.17 6.16 -0.69
C ASN A 89 -9.38 5.73 -1.53
N ASP A 90 -9.11 5.09 -2.67
CA ASP A 90 -10.12 4.73 -3.65
C ASP A 90 -11.00 3.54 -3.25
N LEU A 91 -10.58 2.76 -2.26
CA LEU A 91 -11.35 1.61 -1.76
C LEU A 91 -12.19 1.92 -0.52
N GLY A 92 -11.96 3.05 0.15
CA GLY A 92 -12.61 3.34 1.44
C GLY A 92 -12.27 2.36 2.54
N HIS A 93 -11.15 1.66 2.43
CA HIS A 93 -10.66 0.61 3.29
C HIS A 93 -9.14 0.69 3.28
N TYR A 94 -8.49 0.73 4.43
CA TYR A 94 -7.02 0.80 4.48
C TYR A 94 -6.39 -0.29 3.63
N HIS A 95 -5.48 0.07 2.76
CA HIS A 95 -4.68 -0.88 2.00
C HIS A 95 -3.32 -0.30 1.67
N LEU A 96 -2.32 -1.16 1.73
CA LEU A 96 -0.95 -0.83 1.37
C LEU A 96 -0.63 -1.50 0.03
N HIS A 97 -0.22 -0.70 -0.94
CA HIS A 97 0.33 -1.20 -2.20
C HIS A 97 1.80 -1.55 -2.00
N ILE A 98 2.20 -2.73 -2.47
CA ILE A 98 3.59 -3.13 -2.61
C ILE A 98 3.80 -3.65 -4.03
N PHE A 99 4.81 -3.15 -4.71
CA PHE A 99 5.07 -3.57 -6.08
C PHE A 99 6.54 -3.50 -6.46
N PRO A 100 7.02 -4.50 -7.22
CA PRO A 100 8.36 -4.47 -7.77
C PRO A 100 8.56 -3.31 -8.75
N ARG A 101 9.77 -2.75 -8.75
CA ARG A 101 10.16 -1.67 -9.65
C ARG A 101 11.29 -2.15 -10.55
N PHE A 102 11.23 -1.71 -11.81
CA PHE A 102 12.20 -2.07 -12.84
C PHE A 102 12.68 -0.81 -13.54
N ASP A 103 13.97 -0.78 -13.89
CA ASP A 103 14.51 0.30 -14.71
C ASP A 103 13.69 0.43 -16.00
N GLY A 104 13.28 1.66 -16.31
CA GLY A 104 12.45 1.92 -17.48
C GLY A 104 10.96 1.69 -17.29
N ASP A 105 10.51 1.28 -16.12
CA ASP A 105 9.07 1.28 -15.83
C ASP A 105 8.55 2.73 -15.85
N LYS A 106 7.27 2.91 -16.16
CA LYS A 106 6.72 4.25 -16.37
C LYS A 106 6.09 4.84 -15.11
N PHE A 107 6.43 4.30 -13.95
CA PHE A 107 5.94 4.82 -12.68
C PHE A 107 6.97 5.75 -12.06
N GLY A 108 6.52 6.86 -11.49
CA GLY A 108 7.41 7.81 -10.84
C GLY A 108 6.66 8.93 -10.13
N TRP A 109 7.44 9.83 -9.57
CA TRP A 109 6.91 10.99 -8.86
C TRP A 109 6.31 12.00 -9.84
N GLN A 110 5.16 12.55 -9.46
CA GLN A 110 4.62 13.78 -10.01
C GLN A 110 4.49 14.79 -8.88
N SER A 111 4.87 16.02 -9.14
CA SER A 111 4.83 17.08 -8.14
C SER A 111 4.02 18.28 -8.65
N SER A 112 3.70 19.20 -7.75
CA SER A 112 3.05 20.48 -8.10
C SER A 112 4.05 21.51 -8.64
N ASN A 113 5.28 21.13 -8.97
CA ASN A 113 6.32 21.97 -9.55
C ASN A 113 6.76 23.15 -8.66
N LEU A 114 6.72 22.96 -7.33
CA LEU A 114 7.20 23.95 -6.39
C LEU A 114 8.72 24.15 -6.45
N GLY A 115 9.45 23.11 -6.89
CA GLY A 115 10.90 23.12 -6.91
C GLY A 115 11.53 23.01 -5.51
N ILE A 116 12.85 23.11 -5.46
CA ILE A 116 13.61 23.06 -4.21
C ILE A 116 13.33 24.32 -3.42
N GLN A 117 12.92 24.16 -2.16
CA GLN A 117 12.55 25.26 -1.28
C GLN A 117 13.71 25.70 -0.40
N ASN A 118 13.72 26.98 -0.05
CA ASN A 118 14.65 27.55 0.93
C ASN A 118 14.38 26.94 2.33
N ILE A 119 15.46 26.63 3.07
CA ILE A 119 15.33 25.98 4.38
C ILE A 119 14.56 26.83 5.40
N ASN A 120 14.69 28.14 5.35
CA ASN A 120 13.96 29.03 6.28
C ASN A 120 12.47 29.06 5.95
N ASP A 121 12.08 29.02 4.68
CA ASP A 121 10.69 28.92 4.27
C ASP A 121 10.07 27.60 4.70
N LEU A 122 10.85 26.51 4.62
CA LEU A 122 10.42 25.20 5.13
C LEU A 122 10.21 25.21 6.63
N ARG A 123 11.14 25.81 7.41
CA ARG A 123 10.97 25.96 8.87
C ARG A 123 9.69 26.70 9.20
N LYS A 124 9.41 27.79 8.47
CA LYS A 124 8.22 28.61 8.70
C LYS A 124 6.93 27.86 8.36
N SER A 125 6.90 27.16 7.24
CA SER A 125 5.72 26.40 6.82
C SER A 125 5.39 25.21 7.74
N LEU A 126 6.38 24.72 8.49
CA LEU A 126 6.24 23.56 9.39
C LEU A 126 6.21 23.94 10.87
N GLU A 127 6.13 25.23 11.18
CA GLU A 127 5.98 25.69 12.57
C GLU A 127 4.76 25.04 13.23
N GLY A 128 4.94 24.59 14.47
CA GLY A 128 3.87 23.96 15.23
C GLY A 128 3.79 22.43 15.08
N LEU A 129 4.55 21.86 14.15
CA LEU A 129 4.72 20.42 14.13
C LEU A 129 5.68 19.98 15.23
#